data_a4746ed8649248611ca49d5f7ac191a3
#
_entry.id   a4746ed8649248611ca49d5f7ac191a3
#
_cell.length_a   1.000
_cell.length_b   1.000
_cell.length_c   1.000
_cell.angle_alpha   90.00
_cell.angle_beta   90.00
_cell.angle_gamma   90.00
#
_symmetry.space_group_name_H-M   'P 1'
#
loop_
_entity.id
_entity.type
_entity.pdbx_description
1 polymer ?
#
loop_
_entity_poly.entity_id
_entity_poly.type
_entity_poly.pdbx_seq_one_letter_code
_entity_poly.pdbx_strand_id
1 'polypeptide(L)'
;ATWQRHRTVASYLGGGPGSAIYKSVDGGNTWTKLASGLPTSNMGKIGLAISPQKSNVVYAAIELDRRSGGVYRSTDSGSTWIKMSDAVGGATGPHYYQEIYASPHQFDKLYLMDANMQVSEDGGKTFKRMKEEHKHGDNHAMAFIADRPDYILNGSDGGLYESYDNGENWKFFANLPVTQFYDIAIDDSEPFYNIYGGTQDNSTQGGPSRTNNLQGISNGDWTVVLDWDGQQPATEPGNPNIIYAQRQEGTLARIDMKSGEVVDITPKSGDGEPTERYNWDAPILISPHSPTTVYFASQRLWKSTNRGNTWQAISGDLTNNQNRMNLPIMGSTQGYDNAW
;
A
#
# COMPACT_ATOMS: atom_id res chain seq x y z
N ALA A 1 -19.63 -10.88 0.53
CA ALA A 1 -19.00 -11.17 1.83
C ALA A 1 -19.01 -9.93 2.72
N THR A 2 -19.00 -10.12 4.02
CA THR A 2 -18.76 -9.06 5.01
C THR A 2 -17.36 -9.21 5.59
N TRP A 3 -16.76 -8.10 6.00
CA TRP A 3 -15.48 -8.07 6.67
C TRP A 3 -15.57 -7.23 7.95
N GLN A 4 -15.34 -7.86 9.09
CA GLN A 4 -15.22 -7.16 10.36
C GLN A 4 -13.81 -6.60 10.46
N ARG A 5 -13.71 -5.29 10.28
CA ARG A 5 -12.47 -4.54 10.34
C ARG A 5 -12.63 -3.35 11.28
N HIS A 6 -11.66 -3.16 12.15
CA HIS A 6 -11.60 -1.97 13.01
C HIS A 6 -10.16 -1.49 13.15
N ARG A 7 -9.98 -0.18 13.17
CA ARG A 7 -8.67 0.46 13.31
C ARG A 7 -8.75 1.63 14.28
N THR A 8 -7.77 1.70 15.16
CA THR A 8 -7.49 2.87 16.00
C THR A 8 -6.08 3.37 15.68
N VAL A 9 -5.67 4.50 16.28
CA VAL A 9 -4.29 5.00 16.16
C VAL A 9 -3.26 3.97 16.66
N ALA A 10 -3.63 3.18 17.67
CA ALA A 10 -2.72 2.27 18.37
C ALA A 10 -2.79 0.82 17.89
N SER A 11 -3.87 0.41 17.24
CA SER A 11 -4.16 -1.01 17.03
C SER A 11 -5.07 -1.24 15.83
N TYR A 12 -5.03 -2.45 15.30
CA TYR A 12 -5.78 -2.87 14.13
C TYR A 12 -6.39 -4.27 14.34
N LEU A 13 -7.66 -4.43 13.97
CA LEU A 13 -8.37 -5.71 13.93
C LEU A 13 -8.86 -5.96 12.49
N GLY A 14 -8.36 -7.01 11.84
CA GLY A 14 -8.66 -7.37 10.45
C GLY A 14 -9.59 -8.57 10.29
N GLY A 15 -10.21 -9.04 11.35
CA GLY A 15 -11.15 -10.16 11.31
C GLY A 15 -12.01 -10.26 12.55
N GLY A 16 -13.02 -11.12 12.51
CA GLY A 16 -13.90 -11.35 13.66
C GLY A 16 -15.20 -12.06 13.30
N PRO A 17 -16.12 -12.23 14.27
CA PRO A 17 -17.38 -12.96 14.07
C PRO A 17 -18.35 -12.29 13.07
N GLY A 18 -18.14 -11.03 12.75
CA GLY A 18 -18.89 -10.30 11.72
C GLY A 18 -18.43 -10.58 10.29
N SER A 19 -17.27 -11.21 10.08
CA SER A 19 -16.83 -11.63 8.76
C SER A 19 -17.54 -12.90 8.33
N ALA A 20 -18.20 -12.89 7.16
CA ALA A 20 -18.94 -14.05 6.66
C ALA A 20 -19.28 -13.93 5.18
N ILE A 21 -19.69 -15.05 4.59
CA ILE A 21 -20.31 -15.10 3.27
C ILE A 21 -21.83 -15.19 3.46
N TYR A 22 -22.56 -14.36 2.73
CA TYR A 22 -24.02 -14.35 2.72
C TYR A 22 -24.54 -14.55 1.30
N LYS A 23 -25.71 -15.18 1.18
CA LYS A 23 -26.41 -15.39 -0.08
C LYS A 23 -27.83 -14.82 0.03
N SER A 24 -28.24 -14.10 -1.00
CA SER A 24 -29.62 -13.72 -1.26
C SER A 24 -30.15 -14.49 -2.47
N VAL A 25 -31.44 -14.82 -2.46
CA VAL A 25 -32.17 -15.43 -3.57
C VAL A 25 -33.39 -14.59 -4.00
N ASP A 26 -33.53 -13.41 -3.40
CA ASP A 26 -34.68 -12.49 -3.57
C ASP A 26 -34.24 -11.05 -3.93
N GLY A 27 -33.13 -10.93 -4.64
CA GLY A 27 -32.63 -9.63 -5.08
C GLY A 27 -32.05 -8.76 -3.98
N GLY A 28 -31.60 -9.37 -2.86
CA GLY A 28 -30.99 -8.65 -1.74
C GLY A 28 -31.97 -8.23 -0.63
N ASN A 29 -33.24 -8.62 -0.72
CA ASN A 29 -34.24 -8.32 0.34
C ASN A 29 -33.96 -9.12 1.60
N THR A 30 -33.54 -10.38 1.46
CA THR A 30 -33.11 -11.21 2.60
C THR A 30 -31.75 -11.85 2.32
N TRP A 31 -31.01 -12.12 3.39
CA TRP A 31 -29.65 -12.67 3.33
C TRP A 31 -29.49 -13.84 4.29
N THR A 32 -29.01 -14.96 3.79
CA THR A 32 -28.70 -16.15 4.59
C THR A 32 -27.18 -16.29 4.73
N LYS A 33 -26.71 -16.41 5.97
CA LYS A 33 -25.29 -16.70 6.26
C LYS A 33 -24.97 -18.12 5.84
N LEU A 34 -23.92 -18.27 5.04
CA LEU A 34 -23.41 -19.57 4.61
C LEU A 34 -22.41 -20.12 5.63
N ALA A 35 -22.44 -21.44 5.87
CA ALA A 35 -21.57 -22.09 6.86
C ALA A 35 -21.05 -23.45 6.42
N SER A 36 -21.78 -24.17 5.54
CA SER A 36 -21.46 -25.56 5.21
C SER A 36 -20.13 -25.67 4.46
N GLY A 37 -19.13 -26.28 5.13
CA GLY A 37 -17.77 -26.45 4.58
C GLY A 37 -16.88 -25.21 4.68
N LEU A 38 -17.36 -24.10 5.24
CA LEU A 38 -16.58 -22.90 5.54
C LEU A 38 -15.90 -22.97 6.91
N PRO A 39 -14.88 -22.17 7.19
CA PRO A 39 -14.26 -22.10 8.51
C PRO A 39 -15.25 -21.76 9.60
N THR A 40 -15.10 -22.39 10.77
CA THR A 40 -15.89 -22.11 11.98
C THR A 40 -15.22 -21.07 12.90
N SER A 41 -13.92 -20.85 12.70
CA SER A 41 -13.17 -19.78 13.37
C SER A 41 -13.52 -18.41 12.77
N ASN A 42 -13.12 -17.34 13.46
CA ASN A 42 -13.24 -16.00 12.93
C ASN A 42 -12.49 -15.87 11.59
N MET A 43 -13.12 -15.23 10.64
CA MET A 43 -12.55 -14.94 9.30
C MET A 43 -12.12 -13.48 9.22
N GLY A 44 -11.09 -13.23 8.42
CA GLY A 44 -10.66 -11.91 8.00
C GLY A 44 -11.35 -11.45 6.72
N LYS A 45 -10.59 -10.91 5.78
CA LYS A 45 -11.09 -10.53 4.47
C LYS A 45 -11.44 -11.75 3.63
N ILE A 46 -12.47 -11.61 2.81
CA ILE A 46 -12.98 -12.69 1.94
C ILE A 46 -13.14 -12.14 0.52
N GLY A 47 -12.35 -12.65 -0.41
CA GLY A 47 -12.54 -12.45 -1.84
C GLY A 47 -13.48 -13.50 -2.42
N LEU A 48 -14.34 -13.11 -3.36
CA LEU A 48 -15.28 -14.00 -4.03
C LEU A 48 -15.18 -13.87 -5.54
N ALA A 49 -15.21 -15.00 -6.26
CA ALA A 49 -15.32 -15.04 -7.71
C ALA A 49 -16.31 -16.11 -8.15
N ILE A 50 -17.14 -15.77 -9.15
CA ILE A 50 -18.03 -16.73 -9.82
C ILE A 50 -17.38 -17.12 -11.14
N SER A 51 -17.37 -18.42 -11.45
CA SER A 51 -16.88 -18.90 -12.74
C SER A 51 -17.75 -18.38 -13.89
N PRO A 52 -17.17 -17.65 -14.88
CA PRO A 52 -17.92 -17.23 -16.05
C PRO A 52 -18.44 -18.39 -16.92
N GLN A 53 -17.73 -19.54 -16.90
CA GLN A 53 -18.09 -20.71 -17.67
C GLN A 53 -19.17 -21.58 -16.99
N LYS A 54 -19.24 -21.54 -15.64
CA LYS A 54 -20.18 -22.33 -14.84
C LYS A 54 -20.67 -21.50 -13.66
N SER A 55 -21.81 -20.84 -13.81
CA SER A 55 -22.34 -19.89 -12.81
C SER A 55 -22.68 -20.50 -11.44
N ASN A 56 -22.79 -21.83 -11.35
CA ASN A 56 -22.95 -22.56 -10.09
C ASN A 56 -21.61 -22.82 -9.38
N VAL A 57 -20.47 -22.55 -10.02
CA VAL A 57 -19.15 -22.68 -9.39
C VAL A 57 -18.71 -21.33 -8.85
N VAL A 58 -18.44 -21.29 -7.56
CA VAL A 58 -18.00 -20.10 -6.83
C VAL A 58 -16.71 -20.42 -6.09
N TYR A 59 -15.78 -19.48 -6.13
CA TYR A 59 -14.51 -19.55 -5.39
C TYR A 59 -14.49 -18.48 -4.29
N ALA A 60 -13.84 -18.80 -3.17
CA ALA A 60 -13.61 -17.87 -2.09
C ALA A 60 -12.16 -17.96 -1.62
N ALA A 61 -11.46 -16.83 -1.57
CA ALA A 61 -10.21 -16.70 -0.86
C ALA A 61 -10.51 -16.14 0.54
N ILE A 62 -10.23 -16.92 1.59
CA ILE A 62 -10.63 -16.60 2.96
C ILE A 62 -9.37 -16.45 3.81
N GLU A 63 -9.19 -15.27 4.37
CA GLU A 63 -8.18 -15.00 5.38
C GLU A 63 -8.64 -15.51 6.75
N LEU A 64 -7.73 -16.12 7.47
CA LEU A 64 -7.88 -16.50 8.87
C LEU A 64 -6.78 -15.84 9.70
N ASP A 65 -6.84 -16.02 11.02
CA ASP A 65 -5.88 -15.49 11.96
C ASP A 65 -4.42 -15.92 11.63
N ARG A 66 -3.46 -15.06 11.94
CA ARG A 66 -2.01 -15.31 11.85
C ARG A 66 -1.50 -15.63 10.46
N ARG A 67 -1.96 -14.89 9.46
CA ARG A 67 -1.57 -15.08 8.06
C ARG A 67 -1.84 -16.49 7.54
N SER A 68 -2.87 -17.12 8.07
CA SER A 68 -3.41 -18.37 7.58
C SER A 68 -4.67 -18.13 6.77
N GLY A 69 -5.16 -19.18 6.11
CA GLY A 69 -6.37 -19.07 5.33
C GLY A 69 -6.52 -20.20 4.33
N GLY A 70 -7.15 -19.92 3.21
CA GLY A 70 -7.25 -20.86 2.12
C GLY A 70 -8.22 -20.45 1.03
N VAL A 71 -8.13 -21.15 -0.08
CA VAL A 71 -9.08 -21.05 -1.18
C VAL A 71 -10.11 -22.16 -1.05
N TYR A 72 -11.37 -21.80 -1.16
CA TYR A 72 -12.53 -22.66 -1.06
C TYR A 72 -13.29 -22.63 -2.39
N ARG A 73 -13.93 -23.74 -2.74
CA ARG A 73 -14.73 -23.88 -3.94
C ARG A 73 -16.11 -24.46 -3.61
N SER A 74 -17.13 -23.88 -4.19
CA SER A 74 -18.49 -24.41 -4.23
C SER A 74 -18.83 -24.81 -5.66
N THR A 75 -19.62 -25.87 -5.83
CA THR A 75 -20.17 -26.31 -7.13
C THR A 75 -21.70 -26.30 -7.16
N ASP A 76 -22.32 -25.72 -6.14
CA ASP A 76 -23.76 -25.68 -5.92
C ASP A 76 -24.26 -24.27 -5.57
N SER A 77 -23.67 -23.28 -6.22
CA SER A 77 -24.00 -21.86 -6.04
C SER A 77 -23.82 -21.37 -4.59
N GLY A 78 -22.79 -21.86 -3.90
CA GLY A 78 -22.44 -21.46 -2.54
C GLY A 78 -23.17 -22.21 -1.44
N SER A 79 -23.98 -23.24 -1.73
CA SER A 79 -24.69 -23.98 -0.70
C SER A 79 -23.76 -24.83 0.17
N THR A 80 -22.74 -25.44 -0.47
CA THR A 80 -21.65 -26.16 0.23
C THR A 80 -20.29 -25.78 -0.30
N TRP A 81 -19.27 -25.87 0.53
CA TRP A 81 -17.91 -25.46 0.20
C TRP A 81 -16.90 -26.55 0.53
N ILE A 82 -15.86 -26.65 -0.25
CA ILE A 82 -14.72 -27.56 -0.05
C ILE A 82 -13.46 -26.71 -0.06
N LYS A 83 -12.61 -26.89 0.95
CA LYS A 83 -11.27 -26.29 0.97
C LYS A 83 -10.40 -26.93 -0.11
N MET A 84 -9.83 -26.12 -0.98
CA MET A 84 -8.99 -26.56 -2.09
C MET A 84 -7.51 -26.52 -1.73
N SER A 85 -7.06 -25.47 -1.03
CA SER A 85 -5.68 -25.27 -0.63
C SER A 85 -5.58 -24.33 0.58
N ASP A 86 -4.37 -24.21 1.13
CA ASP A 86 -4.01 -23.23 2.14
C ASP A 86 -3.53 -21.89 1.54
N ALA A 87 -3.70 -21.69 0.23
CA ALA A 87 -3.27 -20.47 -0.43
C ALA A 87 -4.04 -19.25 0.12
N VAL A 88 -3.28 -18.23 0.45
CA VAL A 88 -3.76 -16.95 0.97
C VAL A 88 -2.75 -15.89 0.54
N GLY A 89 -3.15 -14.64 0.45
CA GLY A 89 -2.23 -13.55 0.21
C GLY A 89 -1.17 -13.48 1.31
N GLY A 90 0.09 -13.28 0.95
CA GLY A 90 1.21 -13.28 1.88
C GLY A 90 1.17 -12.09 2.85
N ALA A 91 0.58 -10.97 2.44
CA ALA A 91 0.36 -9.78 3.25
C ALA A 91 -1.11 -9.73 3.70
N THR A 92 -1.45 -10.46 4.73
CA THR A 92 -2.79 -10.50 5.32
C THR A 92 -3.04 -9.34 6.29
N GLY A 93 -4.28 -9.18 6.74
CA GLY A 93 -4.67 -8.18 7.72
C GLY A 93 -4.88 -6.80 7.11
N PRO A 94 -4.07 -5.79 7.48
CA PRO A 94 -4.32 -4.41 7.06
C PRO A 94 -4.13 -4.14 5.56
N HIS A 95 -3.45 -5.01 4.83
CA HIS A 95 -3.00 -4.75 3.46
C HIS A 95 -4.08 -4.95 2.37
N TYR A 96 -5.27 -5.39 2.73
CA TYR A 96 -6.44 -5.44 1.83
C TYR A 96 -6.39 -6.41 0.65
N TYR A 97 -5.46 -7.36 0.64
CA TYR A 97 -5.40 -8.40 -0.39
C TYR A 97 -6.53 -9.42 -0.24
N GLN A 98 -6.47 -10.54 -0.89
CA GLN A 98 -7.44 -11.63 -0.97
C GLN A 98 -8.52 -11.45 -2.07
N GLU A 99 -8.39 -10.48 -2.97
CA GLU A 99 -9.21 -10.48 -4.17
C GLU A 99 -8.85 -11.70 -5.03
N ILE A 100 -9.87 -12.45 -5.42
CA ILE A 100 -9.74 -13.59 -6.31
C ILE A 100 -10.53 -13.36 -7.59
N TYR A 101 -9.94 -13.68 -8.73
CA TYR A 101 -10.56 -13.56 -10.05
C TYR A 101 -10.60 -14.91 -10.73
N ALA A 102 -11.77 -15.27 -11.30
CA ALA A 102 -11.90 -16.43 -12.19
C ALA A 102 -11.68 -15.98 -13.62
N SER A 103 -10.82 -16.69 -14.36
CA SER A 103 -10.55 -16.39 -15.76
C SER A 103 -11.85 -16.50 -16.59
N PRO A 104 -12.16 -15.51 -17.46
CA PRO A 104 -13.27 -15.64 -18.39
C PRO A 104 -12.96 -16.59 -19.56
N HIS A 105 -11.69 -16.97 -19.76
CA HIS A 105 -11.23 -17.73 -20.91
C HIS A 105 -10.97 -19.20 -20.62
N GLN A 106 -10.67 -19.54 -19.35
CA GLN A 106 -10.34 -20.91 -18.96
C GLN A 106 -11.04 -21.29 -17.67
N PHE A 107 -11.82 -22.37 -17.70
CA PHE A 107 -12.45 -22.92 -16.51
C PHE A 107 -11.41 -23.40 -15.50
N ASP A 108 -11.67 -23.15 -14.22
CA ASP A 108 -10.78 -23.50 -13.10
C ASP A 108 -9.42 -22.76 -13.11
N LYS A 109 -9.20 -21.75 -13.97
CA LYS A 109 -8.06 -20.84 -13.85
C LYS A 109 -8.44 -19.64 -12.97
N LEU A 110 -7.65 -19.43 -11.92
CA LEU A 110 -7.88 -18.41 -10.90
C LEU A 110 -6.64 -17.54 -10.73
N TYR A 111 -6.87 -16.27 -10.40
CA TYR A 111 -5.82 -15.33 -9.99
C TYR A 111 -6.12 -14.83 -8.59
N LEU A 112 -5.16 -14.89 -7.70
CA LEU A 112 -5.24 -14.38 -6.34
C LEU A 112 -4.36 -13.14 -6.23
N MET A 113 -4.96 -12.03 -5.84
CA MET A 113 -4.25 -10.76 -5.63
C MET A 113 -3.48 -10.82 -4.32
N ASP A 114 -2.28 -10.28 -4.37
CA ASP A 114 -1.31 -10.31 -3.28
C ASP A 114 -0.23 -9.26 -3.55
N ALA A 115 0.70 -9.05 -2.62
CA ALA A 115 1.94 -8.34 -2.89
C ALA A 115 2.64 -8.90 -4.15
N ASN A 116 2.60 -10.21 -4.36
CA ASN A 116 2.94 -10.88 -5.62
C ASN A 116 1.76 -11.73 -6.08
N MET A 117 1.21 -11.46 -7.27
CA MET A 117 0.08 -12.22 -7.79
C MET A 117 0.36 -13.72 -7.87
N GLN A 118 -0.66 -14.49 -7.59
CA GLN A 118 -0.62 -15.94 -7.70
C GLN A 118 -1.66 -16.43 -8.71
N VAL A 119 -1.32 -17.48 -9.45
CA VAL A 119 -2.22 -18.12 -10.43
C VAL A 119 -2.38 -19.61 -10.14
N SER A 120 -3.61 -20.09 -10.23
CA SER A 120 -3.99 -21.50 -10.20
C SER A 120 -4.60 -21.90 -11.55
N GLU A 121 -4.33 -23.12 -12.02
CA GLU A 121 -4.90 -23.70 -13.23
C GLU A 121 -5.75 -24.95 -12.95
N ASP A 122 -5.99 -25.27 -11.69
CA ASP A 122 -6.62 -26.50 -11.21
C ASP A 122 -7.76 -26.26 -10.20
N GLY A 123 -8.38 -25.09 -10.27
CA GLY A 123 -9.51 -24.71 -9.44
C GLY A 123 -9.14 -24.37 -8.00
N GLY A 124 -7.94 -23.89 -7.77
CA GLY A 124 -7.47 -23.44 -6.48
C GLY A 124 -6.78 -24.50 -5.63
N LYS A 125 -6.43 -25.66 -6.20
CA LYS A 125 -5.70 -26.72 -5.47
C LYS A 125 -4.23 -26.35 -5.30
N THR A 126 -3.63 -25.80 -6.35
CA THR A 126 -2.24 -25.33 -6.31
C THR A 126 -2.15 -23.90 -6.86
N PHE A 127 -1.22 -23.13 -6.31
CA PHE A 127 -0.93 -21.76 -6.75
C PHE A 127 0.57 -21.62 -7.01
N LYS A 128 0.92 -20.88 -8.03
CA LYS A 128 2.28 -20.44 -8.36
C LYS A 128 2.33 -18.92 -8.50
N ARG A 129 3.45 -18.31 -8.15
CA ARG A 129 3.65 -16.87 -8.39
C ARG A 129 3.66 -16.58 -9.88
N MET A 130 3.03 -15.48 -10.27
CA MET A 130 3.17 -14.92 -11.61
C MET A 130 4.54 -14.22 -11.75
N LYS A 131 4.98 -14.03 -12.98
CA LYS A 131 6.14 -13.18 -13.25
C LYS A 131 5.72 -11.71 -13.12
N GLU A 132 6.51 -10.95 -12.40
CA GLU A 132 6.25 -9.52 -12.17
C GLU A 132 7.54 -8.70 -12.29
N GLU A 133 8.45 -9.14 -13.16
CA GLU A 133 9.64 -8.37 -13.50
C GLU A 133 9.25 -7.02 -14.11
N HIS A 134 9.89 -5.94 -13.64
CA HIS A 134 9.61 -4.56 -14.06
C HIS A 134 8.17 -4.08 -13.80
N LYS A 135 7.49 -4.70 -12.88
CA LYS A 135 6.16 -4.31 -12.43
C LYS A 135 6.16 -4.12 -10.90
N HIS A 136 5.48 -3.08 -10.42
CA HIS A 136 5.23 -2.94 -8.98
C HIS A 136 4.37 -4.10 -8.48
N GLY A 137 4.67 -4.59 -7.30
CA GLY A 137 3.83 -5.54 -6.59
C GLY A 137 2.52 -4.92 -6.09
N ASP A 138 2.02 -5.39 -4.96
CA ASP A 138 0.86 -4.83 -4.26
C ASP A 138 -0.37 -4.72 -5.15
N ASN A 139 -0.84 -5.90 -5.58
CA ASN A 139 -1.87 -6.04 -6.61
C ASN A 139 -3.27 -6.07 -6.01
N HIS A 140 -4.20 -5.28 -6.56
CA HIS A 140 -5.57 -5.15 -6.05
C HIS A 140 -6.66 -5.45 -7.07
N ALA A 141 -6.40 -5.23 -8.35
CA ALA A 141 -7.44 -5.35 -9.37
C ALA A 141 -6.93 -6.04 -10.63
N MET A 142 -7.82 -6.79 -11.27
CA MET A 142 -7.55 -7.43 -12.57
C MET A 142 -8.78 -7.32 -13.47
N ALA A 143 -8.55 -7.06 -14.74
CA ALA A 143 -9.58 -7.06 -15.76
C ALA A 143 -9.12 -7.81 -17.01
N PHE A 144 -10.08 -8.30 -17.79
CA PHE A 144 -9.88 -9.10 -18.97
C PHE A 144 -10.72 -8.56 -20.14
N ILE A 145 -10.27 -8.83 -21.38
CA ILE A 145 -11.04 -8.55 -22.59
C ILE A 145 -11.61 -9.88 -23.12
N ALA A 146 -12.90 -9.92 -23.40
CA ALA A 146 -13.63 -11.16 -23.67
C ALA A 146 -13.11 -11.95 -24.88
N ASP A 147 -12.62 -11.28 -25.92
CA ASP A 147 -12.08 -11.86 -27.15
C ASP A 147 -10.54 -11.90 -27.20
N ARG A 148 -9.87 -11.54 -26.09
CA ARG A 148 -8.41 -11.52 -25.98
C ARG A 148 -7.95 -12.36 -24.79
N PRO A 149 -7.79 -13.69 -24.97
CA PRO A 149 -7.42 -14.58 -23.87
C PRO A 149 -5.98 -14.40 -23.36
N ASP A 150 -5.14 -13.76 -24.13
CA ASP A 150 -3.77 -13.39 -23.82
C ASP A 150 -3.64 -12.08 -23.06
N TYR A 151 -4.71 -11.25 -23.03
CA TYR A 151 -4.68 -9.92 -22.43
C TYR A 151 -5.12 -9.90 -20.98
N ILE A 152 -4.31 -9.23 -20.16
CA ILE A 152 -4.61 -8.95 -18.75
C ILE A 152 -4.30 -7.48 -18.46
N LEU A 153 -5.21 -6.81 -17.78
CA LEU A 153 -5.02 -5.50 -17.18
C LEU A 153 -4.96 -5.68 -15.67
N ASN A 154 -3.94 -5.11 -15.03
CA ASN A 154 -3.73 -5.19 -13.58
C ASN A 154 -3.54 -3.79 -12.98
N GLY A 155 -4.24 -3.53 -11.87
CA GLY A 155 -4.05 -2.37 -11.02
C GLY A 155 -3.30 -2.74 -9.74
N SER A 156 -2.27 -1.97 -9.42
CA SER A 156 -1.45 -2.10 -8.22
C SER A 156 -1.19 -0.74 -7.58
N ASP A 157 -0.56 -0.70 -6.41
CA ASP A 157 -0.19 0.55 -5.74
C ASP A 157 0.80 1.38 -6.58
N GLY A 158 1.61 0.73 -7.43
CA GLY A 158 2.48 1.40 -8.40
C GLY A 158 1.79 1.92 -9.66
N GLY A 159 0.49 1.63 -9.87
CA GLY A 159 -0.28 2.09 -11.01
C GLY A 159 -0.89 0.97 -11.86
N LEU A 160 -1.13 1.26 -13.13
CA LEU A 160 -1.80 0.37 -14.07
C LEU A 160 -0.80 -0.30 -15.02
N TYR A 161 -0.96 -1.60 -15.20
CA TYR A 161 -0.12 -2.43 -16.06
C TYR A 161 -0.96 -3.29 -16.99
N GLU A 162 -0.46 -3.53 -18.19
CA GLU A 162 -1.06 -4.45 -19.18
C GLU A 162 -0.09 -5.55 -19.57
N SER A 163 -0.62 -6.74 -19.82
CA SER A 163 0.09 -7.86 -20.40
C SER A 163 -0.65 -8.35 -21.64
N TYR A 164 0.10 -8.78 -22.65
CA TYR A 164 -0.39 -9.36 -23.90
C TYR A 164 -0.01 -10.84 -24.07
N ASP A 165 0.48 -11.46 -23.01
CA ASP A 165 1.02 -12.83 -22.99
C ASP A 165 0.68 -13.57 -21.69
N ASN A 166 -0.51 -13.34 -21.16
CA ASN A 166 -1.02 -13.97 -19.92
C ASN A 166 -0.15 -13.68 -18.67
N GLY A 167 0.51 -12.52 -18.60
CA GLY A 167 1.29 -12.11 -17.43
C GLY A 167 2.74 -12.58 -17.45
N GLU A 168 3.28 -13.00 -18.60
CA GLU A 168 4.71 -13.28 -18.75
C GLU A 168 5.54 -11.99 -18.81
N ASN A 169 5.01 -10.94 -19.46
CA ASN A 169 5.60 -9.61 -19.52
C ASN A 169 4.55 -8.53 -19.25
N TRP A 170 4.99 -7.42 -18.62
CA TRP A 170 4.13 -6.33 -18.22
C TRP A 170 4.62 -4.99 -18.79
N LYS A 171 3.66 -4.17 -19.20
CA LYS A 171 3.89 -2.81 -19.68
C LYS A 171 3.15 -1.82 -18.79
N PHE A 172 3.85 -0.84 -18.25
CA PHE A 172 3.30 0.22 -17.43
C PHE A 172 2.56 1.27 -18.27
N PHE A 173 1.43 1.78 -17.77
CA PHE A 173 0.72 2.92 -18.32
C PHE A 173 1.32 4.23 -17.83
N ALA A 174 2.32 4.75 -18.53
CA ALA A 174 3.02 5.98 -18.14
C ALA A 174 2.25 7.29 -18.44
N ASN A 175 1.10 7.22 -19.12
CA ASN A 175 0.37 8.38 -19.61
C ASN A 175 -0.89 8.70 -18.80
N LEU A 176 -1.06 8.12 -17.64
CA LEU A 176 -2.16 8.45 -16.73
C LEU A 176 -1.73 9.63 -15.85
N PRO A 177 -2.37 10.80 -15.93
CA PRO A 177 -2.01 11.97 -15.15
C PRO A 177 -2.68 11.91 -13.76
N VAL A 178 -2.43 10.85 -13.02
CA VAL A 178 -3.04 10.61 -11.71
C VAL A 178 -1.93 10.29 -10.70
N THR A 179 -1.88 11.06 -9.61
CA THR A 179 -0.98 10.85 -8.48
C THR A 179 -1.67 11.29 -7.20
N GLN A 180 -1.47 10.55 -6.14
CA GLN A 180 -1.96 10.91 -4.80
C GLN A 180 -0.78 11.33 -3.93
N PHE A 181 -0.62 12.63 -3.71
CA PHE A 181 0.39 13.15 -2.81
C PHE A 181 -0.08 13.09 -1.35
N TYR A 182 0.83 12.74 -0.43
CA TYR A 182 0.63 12.93 1.01
C TYR A 182 0.69 14.41 1.37
N ASP A 183 1.74 15.07 0.92
CA ASP A 183 1.97 16.50 1.13
C ASP A 183 2.79 17.07 -0.03
N ILE A 184 2.80 18.40 -0.16
CA ILE A 184 3.55 19.11 -1.20
C ILE A 184 4.37 20.24 -0.63
N ALA A 185 5.50 20.53 -1.29
CA ALA A 185 6.30 21.73 -1.07
C ALA A 185 6.56 22.43 -2.41
N ILE A 186 6.81 23.74 -2.35
CA ILE A 186 7.21 24.54 -3.50
C ILE A 186 8.55 25.22 -3.22
N ASP A 187 9.37 25.41 -4.24
CA ASP A 187 10.62 26.16 -4.16
C ASP A 187 10.48 27.61 -4.67
N ASP A 188 11.58 28.34 -4.61
CA ASP A 188 11.68 29.75 -5.04
C ASP A 188 12.32 29.91 -6.43
N SER A 189 12.27 28.85 -7.29
CA SER A 189 12.85 28.92 -8.62
C SER A 189 12.20 29.97 -9.51
N GLU A 190 13.03 30.70 -10.25
CA GLU A 190 12.61 31.70 -11.22
C GLU A 190 12.94 31.25 -12.66
N PRO A 191 12.10 31.52 -13.67
CA PRO A 191 10.82 32.24 -13.62
C PRO A 191 9.63 31.40 -13.18
N PHE A 192 9.80 30.09 -12.99
CA PHE A 192 8.77 29.15 -12.56
C PHE A 192 9.27 28.35 -11.37
N TYR A 193 8.50 28.33 -10.30
CA TYR A 193 8.77 27.48 -9.16
C TYR A 193 8.56 25.99 -9.50
N ASN A 194 9.22 25.11 -8.77
CA ASN A 194 8.96 23.68 -8.82
C ASN A 194 8.05 23.25 -7.68
N ILE A 195 7.34 22.14 -7.90
CA ILE A 195 6.47 21.48 -6.95
C ILE A 195 7.09 20.14 -6.62
N TYR A 196 7.19 19.82 -5.34
CA TYR A 196 7.66 18.53 -4.83
C TYR A 196 6.55 17.87 -4.04
N GLY A 197 6.38 16.56 -4.19
CA GLY A 197 5.34 15.83 -3.48
C GLY A 197 5.77 14.40 -3.19
N GLY A 198 5.51 13.94 -1.98
CA GLY A 198 5.72 12.57 -1.57
C GLY A 198 4.48 11.72 -1.81
N THR A 199 4.70 10.51 -2.34
CA THR A 199 3.63 9.54 -2.61
C THR A 199 4.01 8.20 -2.02
N GLN A 200 3.08 7.54 -1.36
CA GLN A 200 3.30 6.17 -0.96
C GLN A 200 3.53 5.30 -2.20
N ASP A 201 4.46 4.36 -2.12
CA ASP A 201 4.84 3.38 -3.16
C ASP A 201 5.42 3.99 -4.46
N ASN A 202 5.34 5.31 -4.65
CA ASN A 202 5.70 5.98 -5.90
C ASN A 202 6.71 7.12 -5.72
N SER A 203 7.50 7.10 -4.67
CA SER A 203 8.64 8.01 -4.43
C SER A 203 8.25 9.45 -4.07
N THR A 204 9.22 10.29 -3.74
CA THR A 204 9.08 11.75 -3.78
C THR A 204 9.41 12.23 -5.18
N GLN A 205 8.50 12.96 -5.78
CA GLN A 205 8.60 13.47 -7.14
C GLN A 205 8.70 15.00 -7.15
N GLY A 206 9.38 15.55 -8.14
CA GLY A 206 9.50 16.99 -8.35
C GLY A 206 9.31 17.36 -9.81
N GLY A 207 8.66 18.47 -10.06
CA GLY A 207 8.43 18.98 -11.41
C GLY A 207 8.07 20.47 -11.43
N PRO A 208 8.19 21.13 -12.61
CA PRO A 208 7.95 22.56 -12.72
C PRO A 208 6.47 22.91 -12.64
N SER A 209 6.16 24.07 -12.08
CA SER A 209 4.79 24.63 -12.08
C SER A 209 4.33 25.07 -13.48
N ARG A 210 5.26 25.32 -14.38
CA ARG A 210 5.03 25.74 -15.76
C ARG A 210 6.22 25.39 -16.64
N THR A 211 5.98 25.20 -17.95
CA THR A 211 7.01 25.05 -18.98
C THR A 211 6.77 26.03 -20.14
N ASN A 212 7.76 26.23 -20.98
CA ASN A 212 7.66 26.96 -22.24
C ASN A 212 7.16 26.10 -23.40
N ASN A 213 6.84 24.83 -23.17
CA ASN A 213 6.35 23.94 -24.20
C ASN A 213 4.90 24.29 -24.57
N LEU A 214 4.59 24.28 -25.87
CA LEU A 214 3.22 24.53 -26.35
C LEU A 214 2.18 23.54 -25.80
N GLN A 215 2.60 22.30 -25.53
CA GLN A 215 1.78 21.25 -24.96
C GLN A 215 1.70 21.29 -23.42
N GLY A 216 2.40 22.22 -22.78
CA GLY A 216 2.46 22.36 -21.33
C GLY A 216 3.40 21.35 -20.66
N ILE A 217 3.09 20.98 -19.44
CA ILE A 217 3.87 20.02 -18.64
C ILE A 217 3.58 18.59 -19.10
N SER A 218 4.63 17.81 -19.25
CA SER A 218 4.58 16.39 -19.60
C SER A 218 5.18 15.52 -18.48
N ASN A 219 4.99 14.20 -18.53
CA ASN A 219 5.62 13.28 -17.57
C ASN A 219 7.16 13.36 -17.60
N GLY A 220 7.75 13.74 -18.74
CA GLY A 220 9.20 13.92 -18.85
C GLY A 220 9.75 15.15 -18.11
N ASP A 221 8.88 16.06 -17.67
CA ASP A 221 9.26 17.22 -16.85
C ASP A 221 9.30 16.91 -15.36
N TRP A 222 8.82 15.72 -14.95
CA TRP A 222 8.84 15.23 -13.57
C TRP A 222 10.00 14.27 -13.35
N THR A 223 10.64 14.37 -12.19
CA THR A 223 11.76 13.51 -11.80
C THR A 223 11.52 12.90 -10.42
N VAL A 224 12.04 11.71 -10.21
CA VAL A 224 12.14 11.12 -8.87
C VAL A 224 13.24 11.83 -8.11
N VAL A 225 12.90 12.44 -6.99
CA VAL A 225 13.83 13.18 -6.11
C VAL A 225 14.41 12.26 -5.05
N LEU A 226 13.58 11.39 -4.48
CA LEU A 226 13.97 10.37 -3.52
C LEU A 226 13.06 9.15 -3.71
N ASP A 227 13.65 7.97 -3.74
CA ASP A 227 12.96 6.67 -3.89
C ASP A 227 12.24 6.21 -2.61
N TRP A 228 11.57 5.06 -2.66
CA TRP A 228 10.74 4.45 -1.63
C TRP A 228 9.42 5.23 -1.40
N ASP A 229 8.75 5.00 -0.27
CA ASP A 229 7.54 5.73 0.07
C ASP A 229 7.87 7.19 0.37
N GLY A 230 7.53 8.07 -0.57
CA GLY A 230 7.71 9.50 -0.37
C GLY A 230 6.72 10.02 0.67
N GLN A 231 7.23 10.88 1.56
CA GLN A 231 6.49 11.51 2.64
C GLN A 231 6.49 13.04 2.46
N GLN A 232 6.28 13.79 3.52
CA GLN A 232 6.31 15.25 3.48
C GLN A 232 7.66 15.77 2.97
N PRO A 233 7.75 16.46 1.82
CA PRO A 233 8.96 17.16 1.39
C PRO A 233 9.02 18.55 2.02
N ALA A 234 10.21 19.17 1.97
CA ALA A 234 10.39 20.57 2.31
C ALA A 234 11.48 21.21 1.43
N THR A 235 11.40 22.51 1.23
CA THR A 235 12.34 23.28 0.41
C THR A 235 13.06 24.31 1.27
N GLU A 236 14.31 24.66 0.91
CA GLU A 236 15.06 25.68 1.61
C GLU A 236 14.71 27.08 1.06
N PRO A 237 14.14 27.99 1.88
CA PRO A 237 13.81 29.34 1.44
C PRO A 237 15.03 30.08 0.88
N GLY A 238 14.89 30.67 -0.32
CA GLY A 238 15.95 31.39 -1.03
C GLY A 238 17.03 30.52 -1.65
N ASN A 239 16.90 29.18 -1.62
CA ASN A 239 17.83 28.26 -2.27
C ASN A 239 17.10 27.07 -2.90
N PRO A 240 16.58 27.20 -4.12
CA PRO A 240 15.77 26.19 -4.77
C PRO A 240 16.54 24.89 -5.10
N ASN A 241 17.89 24.87 -4.92
CA ASN A 241 18.66 23.67 -5.18
C ASN A 241 18.64 22.67 -4.01
N ILE A 242 18.23 23.10 -2.81
CA ILE A 242 18.22 22.23 -1.62
C ILE A 242 16.80 21.80 -1.28
N ILE A 243 16.59 20.50 -1.40
CA ILE A 243 15.32 19.85 -1.05
C ILE A 243 15.56 18.89 0.12
N TYR A 244 14.60 18.82 1.01
CA TYR A 244 14.51 17.80 2.03
C TYR A 244 13.37 16.86 1.67
N ALA A 245 13.67 15.58 1.62
CA ALA A 245 12.68 14.55 1.35
C ALA A 245 12.87 13.40 2.33
N GLN A 246 11.82 12.68 2.59
CA GLN A 246 11.85 11.57 3.51
C GLN A 246 11.23 10.32 2.89
N ARG A 247 11.73 9.19 3.34
CA ARG A 247 11.10 7.88 3.20
C ARG A 247 10.28 7.58 4.44
N GLN A 248 9.52 6.50 4.38
CA GLN A 248 8.75 6.04 5.54
C GLN A 248 9.61 5.86 6.79
N GLU A 249 8.96 5.91 7.96
CA GLU A 249 9.57 5.69 9.27
C GLU A 249 10.73 6.66 9.61
N GLY A 250 10.63 7.90 9.10
CA GLY A 250 11.49 9.01 9.50
C GLY A 250 12.88 9.03 8.88
N THR A 251 13.17 8.22 7.88
CA THR A 251 14.42 8.38 7.12
C THR A 251 14.38 9.71 6.36
N LEU A 252 15.29 10.63 6.71
CA LEU A 252 15.34 11.98 6.16
C LEU A 252 16.61 12.21 5.33
N ALA A 253 16.44 12.68 4.11
CA ALA A 253 17.52 13.03 3.21
C ALA A 253 17.52 14.53 2.86
N ARG A 254 18.71 15.10 2.69
CA ARG A 254 18.92 16.37 2.02
C ARG A 254 19.44 16.09 0.62
N ILE A 255 18.84 16.71 -0.38
CA ILE A 255 19.16 16.53 -1.79
C ILE A 255 19.61 17.88 -2.37
N ASP A 256 20.76 17.89 -3.06
CA ASP A 256 21.18 19.01 -3.90
C ASP A 256 20.76 18.70 -5.34
N MET A 257 19.75 19.39 -5.82
CA MET A 257 19.15 19.17 -7.15
C MET A 257 20.12 19.52 -8.28
N LYS A 258 21.15 20.33 -8.02
CA LYS A 258 22.14 20.73 -9.02
C LYS A 258 23.24 19.69 -9.22
N SER A 259 23.72 19.11 -8.14
CA SER A 259 24.77 18.07 -8.17
C SER A 259 24.22 16.66 -8.22
N GLY A 260 22.97 16.45 -7.79
CA GLY A 260 22.36 15.13 -7.57
C GLY A 260 22.83 14.46 -6.28
N GLU A 261 23.53 15.18 -5.39
CA GLU A 261 24.00 14.63 -4.12
C GLU A 261 22.81 14.36 -3.19
N VAL A 262 22.76 13.15 -2.61
CA VAL A 262 21.78 12.73 -1.62
C VAL A 262 22.50 12.36 -0.33
N VAL A 263 22.19 13.05 0.77
CA VAL A 263 22.82 12.85 2.08
C VAL A 263 21.77 12.44 3.08
N ASP A 264 21.94 11.28 3.74
CA ASP A 264 21.15 10.89 4.91
C ASP A 264 21.48 11.84 6.07
N ILE A 265 20.47 12.56 6.52
CA ILE A 265 20.57 13.51 7.63
C ILE A 265 19.65 13.16 8.79
N THR A 266 19.15 11.93 8.85
CA THR A 266 18.23 11.46 9.88
C THR A 266 18.81 11.66 11.28
N PRO A 267 18.13 12.37 12.21
CA PRO A 267 18.58 12.45 13.59
C PRO A 267 18.57 11.07 14.24
N LYS A 268 19.61 10.78 15.02
CA LYS A 268 19.76 9.49 15.72
C LYS A 268 20.01 9.74 17.21
N SER A 269 19.50 8.84 18.05
CA SER A 269 19.79 8.81 19.48
C SER A 269 21.29 8.61 19.72
N GLY A 270 21.78 9.14 20.81
CA GLY A 270 23.14 8.89 21.30
C GLY A 270 23.31 7.44 21.76
N ASP A 271 24.60 7.08 21.97
CA ASP A 271 24.93 5.75 22.50
C ASP A 271 24.27 5.53 23.87
N GLY A 272 23.57 4.43 24.02
CA GLY A 272 22.84 4.06 25.23
C GLY A 272 21.48 4.72 25.42
N GLU A 273 21.07 5.62 24.55
CA GLU A 273 19.71 6.15 24.54
C GLU A 273 18.72 5.21 23.78
N PRO A 274 17.42 5.25 24.14
CA PRO A 274 16.39 4.54 23.38
C PRO A 274 16.36 4.99 21.91
N THR A 275 16.13 4.06 21.00
CA THR A 275 15.99 4.33 19.58
C THR A 275 14.86 5.34 19.32
N GLU A 276 15.05 6.22 18.35
CA GLU A 276 14.00 7.15 17.93
C GLU A 276 12.80 6.39 17.36
N ARG A 277 11.62 6.88 17.74
CA ARG A 277 10.32 6.36 17.26
C ARG A 277 9.71 7.37 16.31
N TYR A 278 9.87 7.13 15.04
CA TYR A 278 9.24 7.93 13.99
C TYR A 278 7.86 7.38 13.63
N ASN A 279 6.97 8.24 13.20
CA ASN A 279 5.76 7.83 12.52
C ASN A 279 6.08 7.49 11.06
N TRP A 280 5.15 6.88 10.36
CA TRP A 280 5.25 6.60 8.93
C TRP A 280 5.61 7.87 8.16
N ASP A 281 4.84 8.92 8.38
CA ASP A 281 5.09 10.29 7.92
C ASP A 281 5.53 11.15 9.10
N ALA A 282 6.81 11.49 9.16
CA ALA A 282 7.39 12.28 10.23
C ALA A 282 7.38 13.78 9.87
N PRO A 283 6.93 14.69 10.77
CA PRO A 283 6.81 16.10 10.43
C PRO A 283 8.18 16.77 10.29
N ILE A 284 8.35 17.55 9.20
CA ILE A 284 9.52 18.37 8.94
C ILE A 284 9.11 19.84 8.78
N LEU A 285 9.95 20.76 9.26
CA LEU A 285 9.78 22.19 9.09
C LEU A 285 11.13 22.87 8.85
N ILE A 286 11.22 23.68 7.79
CA ILE A 286 12.35 24.57 7.57
C ILE A 286 12.00 25.96 8.15
N SER A 287 12.92 26.55 8.89
CA SER A 287 12.69 27.86 9.50
C SER A 287 12.63 28.97 8.43
N PRO A 288 11.56 29.74 8.36
CA PRO A 288 11.48 30.87 7.42
C PRO A 288 12.43 32.02 7.81
N HIS A 289 12.93 32.04 9.05
CA HIS A 289 13.82 33.08 9.58
C HIS A 289 15.31 32.73 9.43
N SER A 290 15.60 31.44 9.31
CA SER A 290 16.97 30.92 9.15
C SER A 290 16.92 29.68 8.27
N PRO A 291 17.07 29.85 6.95
CA PRO A 291 16.83 28.77 5.97
C PRO A 291 17.63 27.49 6.17
N THR A 292 18.80 27.57 6.82
CA THR A 292 19.60 26.39 7.16
C THR A 292 19.16 25.67 8.44
N THR A 293 18.15 26.22 9.12
CA THR A 293 17.60 25.64 10.35
C THR A 293 16.44 24.71 9.99
N VAL A 294 16.59 23.45 10.37
CA VAL A 294 15.62 22.37 10.13
C VAL A 294 15.11 21.85 11.46
N TYR A 295 13.81 21.67 11.58
CA TYR A 295 13.16 20.95 12.67
C TYR A 295 12.60 19.65 12.13
N PHE A 296 12.79 18.56 12.89
CA PHE A 296 12.27 17.24 12.55
C PHE A 296 11.82 16.52 13.81
N ALA A 297 10.73 15.76 13.74
CA ALA A 297 10.18 15.16 14.94
C ALA A 297 10.03 13.63 14.84
N SER A 298 10.51 12.98 15.88
CA SER A 298 10.19 11.64 16.33
C SER A 298 9.26 11.74 17.55
N GLN A 299 9.43 10.89 18.57
CA GLN A 299 8.85 11.16 19.90
C GLN A 299 9.46 12.41 20.55
N ARG A 300 10.59 12.92 20.04
CA ARG A 300 11.26 14.16 20.46
C ARG A 300 11.29 15.15 19.30
N LEU A 301 11.41 16.43 19.61
CA LEU A 301 11.67 17.45 18.60
C LEU A 301 13.18 17.67 18.47
N TRP A 302 13.67 17.55 17.25
CA TRP A 302 15.04 17.77 16.85
C TRP A 302 15.20 19.10 16.13
N LYS A 303 16.33 19.77 16.35
CA LYS A 303 16.73 21.00 15.67
C LYS A 303 18.15 20.86 15.13
N SER A 304 18.31 21.22 13.86
CA SER A 304 19.61 21.47 13.23
C SER A 304 19.70 22.92 12.81
N THR A 305 20.89 23.54 12.90
CA THR A 305 21.15 24.89 12.37
C THR A 305 22.07 24.87 11.14
N ASN A 306 22.43 23.69 10.65
CA ASN A 306 23.38 23.48 9.58
C ASN A 306 22.91 22.42 8.56
N ARG A 307 21.63 22.53 8.14
CA ARG A 307 21.03 21.68 7.11
C ARG A 307 21.04 20.18 7.44
N GLY A 308 20.90 19.82 8.71
CA GLY A 308 20.87 18.43 9.16
C GLY A 308 22.26 17.78 9.34
N ASN A 309 23.37 18.50 9.17
CA ASN A 309 24.70 17.92 9.40
C ASN A 309 24.93 17.55 10.87
N THR A 310 24.34 18.30 11.79
CA THR A 310 24.30 17.96 13.23
C THR A 310 22.93 18.28 13.79
N TRP A 311 22.51 17.54 14.81
CA TRP A 311 21.22 17.67 15.44
C TRP A 311 21.32 17.82 16.94
N GLN A 312 20.37 18.55 17.51
CA GLN A 312 20.17 18.69 18.95
C GLN A 312 18.71 18.36 19.27
N ALA A 313 18.45 17.43 20.18
CA ALA A 313 17.13 17.25 20.74
C ALA A 313 16.80 18.48 21.62
N ILE A 314 15.68 19.13 21.30
CA ILE A 314 15.23 20.35 22.03
C ILE A 314 13.97 20.09 22.85
N SER A 315 13.51 18.85 22.93
CA SER A 315 12.44 18.40 23.83
C SER A 315 12.78 17.04 24.45
N GLY A 316 12.08 16.69 25.51
CA GLY A 316 11.95 15.30 25.96
C GLY A 316 10.95 14.52 25.09
N ASP A 317 10.56 13.32 25.56
CA ASP A 317 9.50 12.53 24.93
C ASP A 317 8.16 13.30 25.03
N LEU A 318 7.59 13.62 23.88
CA LEU A 318 6.31 14.35 23.76
C LEU A 318 5.11 13.42 23.68
N THR A 319 5.34 12.10 23.70
CA THR A 319 4.28 11.09 23.62
C THR A 319 3.89 10.59 25.02
N ASN A 320 2.77 9.89 25.10
CA ASN A 320 2.41 9.20 26.34
C ASN A 320 3.24 7.94 26.60
N ASN A 321 4.11 7.56 25.68
CA ASN A 321 4.96 6.37 25.71
C ASN A 321 4.21 5.09 26.14
N GLN A 322 2.98 4.94 25.69
CA GLN A 322 2.15 3.79 26.02
C GLN A 322 2.59 2.56 25.21
N ASN A 323 2.64 1.42 25.89
CA ASN A 323 2.80 0.16 25.18
C ASN A 323 1.51 -0.17 24.41
N ARG A 324 1.56 -0.06 23.07
CA ARG A 324 0.41 -0.30 22.20
C ARG A 324 -0.22 -1.68 22.39
N MET A 325 0.55 -2.68 22.82
CA MET A 325 0.06 -4.05 23.05
C MET A 325 -0.88 -4.15 24.26
N ASN A 326 -0.88 -3.14 25.11
CA ASN A 326 -1.80 -3.05 26.25
C ASN A 326 -3.06 -2.21 25.95
N LEU A 327 -3.12 -1.60 24.78
CA LEU A 327 -4.26 -0.75 24.40
C LEU A 327 -5.39 -1.61 23.83
N PRO A 328 -6.65 -1.33 24.24
CA PRO A 328 -7.78 -2.11 23.77
C PRO A 328 -8.18 -1.73 22.35
N ILE A 329 -8.64 -2.73 21.60
CA ILE A 329 -9.41 -2.57 20.38
C ILE A 329 -10.68 -3.40 20.48
N MET A 330 -11.83 -2.87 20.10
CA MET A 330 -13.13 -3.54 20.24
C MET A 330 -13.43 -3.99 21.69
N GLY A 331 -12.95 -3.23 22.69
CA GLY A 331 -13.19 -3.48 24.10
C GLY A 331 -12.26 -4.50 24.77
N SER A 332 -11.28 -5.06 24.06
CA SER A 332 -10.28 -5.97 24.60
C SER A 332 -8.89 -5.68 24.07
N THR A 333 -7.86 -6.06 24.83
CA THR A 333 -6.47 -5.98 24.36
C THR A 333 -6.20 -7.08 23.31
N GLN A 334 -5.45 -6.72 22.31
CA GLN A 334 -5.01 -7.62 21.26
C GLN A 334 -3.49 -7.83 21.39
N GLY A 335 -3.06 -9.06 21.65
CA GLY A 335 -1.64 -9.42 21.66
C GLY A 335 -1.07 -9.45 20.23
N TYR A 336 0.25 -9.58 20.11
CA TYR A 336 0.93 -9.78 18.82
C TYR A 336 0.30 -10.88 17.98
N ASP A 337 -0.13 -11.94 18.66
CA ASP A 337 -0.69 -13.13 18.03
C ASP A 337 -2.11 -12.93 17.48
N ASN A 338 -2.79 -11.88 17.91
CA ASN A 338 -4.16 -11.56 17.49
C ASN A 338 -4.21 -10.32 16.57
N ALA A 339 -3.07 -9.73 16.25
CA ALA A 339 -3.00 -8.69 15.24
C ALA A 339 -3.02 -9.35 13.85
N TRP A 340 -4.09 -9.08 13.15
CA TRP A 340 -4.29 -9.50 11.76
C TRP A 340 -3.40 -8.68 10.84
#